data_9c8d2df6ae5b464317d3be63796c09df
#
_entry.id   9c8d2df6ae5b464317d3be63796c09df
#
_cell.length_a   1.000
_cell.length_b   1.000
_cell.length_c   1.000
_cell.angle_alpha   90.00
_cell.angle_beta   90.00
_cell.angle_gamma   90.00
#
_symmetry.space_group_name_H-M   'P 1'
#
loop_
_entity.id
_entity.type
_entity.pdbx_description
1 polymer ?
#
loop_
_entity_poly.entity_id
_entity_poly.type
_entity_poly.pdbx_seq_one_letter_code
_entity_poly.pdbx_strand_id
1 'polypeptide(L)'
;LALLITSTTTVAKADEFQGPTFRKGLWHFVRTLDMVAHRKPKHRLLERELTACVDPTVSMKATFSSPSVGSCVSARPEKKNNQYTFANRCDFMGPVSTVITVHSEESYTEQNELSEGQMPRVELVVAHRIGDCGAGPEQNSGAKTLSH
;
A
#
# COMPACT_ATOMS: atom_id res chain seq x y z
N LEU A 1 -46.98 -7.87 -38.43
CA LEU A 1 -46.62 -7.28 -37.15
C LEU A 1 -45.18 -7.69 -36.76
N ALA A 2 -44.22 -6.79 -36.97
CA ALA A 2 -42.81 -7.07 -36.66
C ALA A 2 -42.53 -6.63 -35.21
N LEU A 3 -42.20 -7.59 -34.35
CA LEU A 3 -41.79 -7.34 -32.96
C LEU A 3 -40.32 -6.93 -32.96
N LEU A 4 -40.04 -5.65 -32.74
CA LEU A 4 -38.68 -5.15 -32.51
C LEU A 4 -38.27 -5.49 -31.09
N ILE A 5 -37.40 -6.49 -30.95
CA ILE A 5 -36.75 -6.82 -29.69
C ILE A 5 -35.55 -5.86 -29.52
N THR A 6 -35.71 -4.82 -28.71
CA THR A 6 -34.59 -3.95 -28.31
C THR A 6 -33.76 -4.65 -27.24
N SER A 7 -32.64 -5.19 -27.64
CA SER A 7 -31.64 -5.74 -26.70
C SER A 7 -30.95 -4.58 -25.97
N THR A 8 -31.31 -4.37 -24.73
CA THR A 8 -30.58 -3.45 -23.84
C THR A 8 -29.31 -4.15 -23.38
N THR A 9 -28.18 -3.79 -23.98
CA THR A 9 -26.86 -4.19 -23.49
C THR A 9 -26.59 -3.40 -22.20
N THR A 10 -26.74 -4.06 -21.07
CA THR A 10 -26.22 -3.53 -19.79
C THR A 10 -24.70 -3.58 -19.84
N VAL A 11 -24.09 -2.42 -20.08
CA VAL A 11 -22.63 -2.27 -19.89
C VAL A 11 -22.37 -2.44 -18.42
N ALA A 12 -21.71 -3.54 -18.04
CA ALA A 12 -21.23 -3.74 -16.69
C ALA A 12 -20.27 -2.60 -16.37
N LYS A 13 -20.61 -1.76 -15.39
CA LYS A 13 -19.72 -0.74 -14.87
C LYS A 13 -18.50 -1.46 -14.29
N ALA A 14 -17.30 -1.17 -14.82
CA ALA A 14 -16.05 -1.64 -14.21
C ALA A 14 -16.04 -1.18 -12.75
N ASP A 15 -15.67 -2.07 -11.83
CA ASP A 15 -15.56 -1.74 -10.41
C ASP A 15 -14.64 -0.54 -10.25
N GLU A 16 -15.21 0.55 -9.74
CA GLU A 16 -14.47 1.77 -9.49
C GLU A 16 -13.49 1.54 -8.33
N PHE A 17 -12.25 2.00 -8.48
CA PHE A 17 -11.25 1.88 -7.45
C PHE A 17 -11.68 2.60 -6.16
N GLN A 18 -11.76 1.87 -5.07
CA GLN A 18 -12.22 2.38 -3.77
C GLN A 18 -11.10 2.62 -2.76
N GLY A 19 -9.85 2.49 -3.17
CA GLY A 19 -8.69 2.75 -2.33
C GLY A 19 -8.27 4.21 -2.31
N PRO A 20 -7.22 4.54 -1.54
CA PRO A 20 -6.71 5.90 -1.45
C PRO A 20 -6.04 6.35 -2.75
N THR A 21 -6.18 7.63 -3.05
CA THR A 21 -5.56 8.27 -4.21
C THR A 21 -4.59 9.35 -3.77
N PHE A 22 -3.48 9.46 -4.48
CA PHE A 22 -2.40 10.40 -4.18
C PHE A 22 -1.95 11.14 -5.43
N ARG A 23 -1.34 12.28 -5.22
CA ARG A 23 -0.76 13.07 -6.29
C ARG A 23 0.58 12.46 -6.71
N LYS A 24 0.77 12.23 -8.00
CA LYS A 24 2.06 11.77 -8.55
C LYS A 24 3.14 12.83 -8.37
N GLY A 25 4.39 12.44 -8.31
CA GLY A 25 5.52 13.35 -8.20
C GLY A 25 6.74 12.67 -7.61
N LEU A 26 7.60 13.52 -7.05
CA LEU A 26 8.77 13.08 -6.32
C LEU A 26 8.38 12.82 -4.87
N TRP A 27 8.53 11.58 -4.45
CA TRP A 27 8.13 11.11 -3.13
C TRP A 27 9.32 10.63 -2.33
N HIS A 28 9.29 10.93 -1.05
CA HIS A 28 10.25 10.45 -0.06
C HIS A 28 9.58 9.39 0.83
N PHE A 29 10.23 8.25 0.95
CA PHE A 29 9.77 7.12 1.74
C PHE A 29 10.77 6.80 2.82
N VAL A 30 10.29 6.63 4.04
CA VAL A 30 11.06 6.06 5.14
C VAL A 30 10.39 4.76 5.55
N ARG A 31 11.12 3.67 5.43
CA ARG A 31 10.65 2.33 5.79
C ARG A 31 11.42 1.83 7.00
N THR A 32 10.70 1.44 8.02
CA THR A 32 11.27 0.84 9.23
C THR A 32 10.65 -0.52 9.47
N LEU A 33 11.46 -1.44 9.98
CA LEU A 33 11.02 -2.75 10.41
C LEU A 33 11.40 -2.93 11.88
N ASP A 34 10.41 -3.11 12.71
CA ASP A 34 10.58 -3.29 14.14
C ASP A 34 10.12 -4.68 14.58
N MET A 35 10.86 -5.29 15.48
CA MET A 35 10.43 -6.47 16.20
C MET A 35 9.69 -6.03 17.46
N VAL A 36 8.48 -6.54 17.62
CA VAL A 36 7.64 -6.22 18.77
C VAL A 36 7.62 -7.43 19.72
N ALA A 37 8.36 -7.35 20.80
CA ALA A 37 8.36 -8.36 21.85
C ALA A 37 7.42 -7.94 22.98
N HIS A 38 6.66 -8.89 23.53
CA HIS A 38 5.85 -8.66 24.73
C HIS A 38 6.72 -8.13 25.88
N ARG A 39 6.37 -6.98 26.44
CA ARG A 39 7.00 -6.35 27.59
C ARG A 39 8.46 -5.89 27.39
N LYS A 40 8.95 -5.82 26.16
CA LYS A 40 10.28 -5.27 25.85
C LYS A 40 10.13 -4.08 24.90
N PRO A 41 11.06 -3.11 24.94
CA PRO A 41 11.06 -2.02 23.96
C PRO A 41 11.18 -2.58 22.54
N LYS A 42 10.56 -1.88 21.59
CA LYS A 42 10.69 -2.20 20.16
C LYS A 42 12.15 -2.28 19.76
N HIS A 43 12.51 -3.34 19.07
CA HIS A 43 13.85 -3.49 18.51
C HIS A 43 13.84 -3.20 17.01
N ARG A 44 14.58 -2.17 16.60
CA ARG A 44 14.72 -1.78 15.19
C ARG A 44 15.59 -2.80 14.47
N LEU A 45 15.01 -3.47 13.45
CA LEU A 45 15.69 -4.42 12.60
C LEU A 45 16.26 -3.76 11.35
N LEU A 46 15.52 -2.80 10.78
CA LEU A 46 15.87 -2.18 9.52
C LEU A 46 15.29 -0.77 9.42
N GLU A 47 16.05 0.11 8.81
CA GLU A 47 15.59 1.43 8.38
C GLU A 47 16.14 1.74 6.99
N ARG A 48 15.27 2.17 6.08
CA ARG A 48 15.61 2.54 4.72
C ARG A 48 14.91 3.82 4.32
N GLU A 49 15.64 4.64 3.59
CA GLU A 49 15.08 5.82 2.93
C GLU A 49 15.20 5.68 1.42
N LEU A 50 14.19 6.12 0.72
CA LEU A 50 14.14 6.15 -0.74
C LEU A 50 13.43 7.41 -1.19
N THR A 51 14.00 8.08 -2.17
CA THR A 51 13.32 9.16 -2.90
C THR A 51 13.16 8.74 -4.35
N ALA A 52 11.95 8.79 -4.88
CA ALA A 52 11.66 8.33 -6.22
C ALA A 52 10.51 9.10 -6.86
N CYS A 53 10.57 9.22 -8.19
CA CYS A 53 9.46 9.67 -9.01
C CYS A 53 8.44 8.54 -9.15
N VAL A 54 7.26 8.71 -8.54
CA VAL A 54 6.24 7.67 -8.51
C VAL A 54 4.82 8.26 -8.57
N ASP A 55 3.89 7.39 -8.95
CA ASP A 55 2.46 7.61 -8.74
C ASP A 55 1.98 6.59 -7.69
N PRO A 56 1.85 6.98 -6.42
CA PRO A 56 1.44 6.04 -5.38
C PRO A 56 0.05 5.45 -5.58
N THR A 57 -0.84 6.14 -6.30
CA THR A 57 -2.16 5.62 -6.62
C THR A 57 -2.08 4.33 -7.44
N VAL A 58 -1.12 4.23 -8.37
CA VAL A 58 -0.89 3.01 -9.15
C VAL A 58 -0.50 1.85 -8.24
N SER A 59 0.40 2.08 -7.28
CA SER A 59 0.80 1.07 -6.30
C SER A 59 -0.37 0.65 -5.42
N MET A 60 -1.21 1.61 -5.00
CA MET A 60 -2.42 1.31 -4.22
C MET A 60 -3.42 0.49 -5.02
N LYS A 61 -3.63 0.80 -6.30
CA LYS A 61 -4.49 -0.01 -7.18
C LYS A 61 -4.00 -1.44 -7.28
N ALA A 62 -2.71 -1.65 -7.43
CA ALA A 62 -2.14 -2.99 -7.46
C ALA A 62 -2.36 -3.73 -6.13
N THR A 63 -2.14 -3.07 -5.00
CA THR A 63 -2.32 -3.66 -3.67
C THR A 63 -3.79 -4.02 -3.38
N PHE A 64 -4.72 -3.10 -3.68
CA PHE A 64 -6.15 -3.28 -3.40
C PHE A 64 -6.89 -4.17 -4.40
N SER A 65 -6.30 -4.42 -5.57
CA SER A 65 -6.91 -5.21 -6.65
C SER A 65 -6.25 -6.57 -6.83
N SER A 66 -5.31 -6.94 -5.98
CA SER A 66 -4.61 -8.22 -6.10
C SER A 66 -5.58 -9.39 -6.04
N PRO A 67 -5.65 -10.22 -7.10
CA PRO A 67 -6.47 -11.42 -7.07
C PRO A 67 -5.92 -12.40 -6.04
N SER A 68 -6.79 -13.28 -5.55
CA SER A 68 -6.37 -14.39 -4.71
C SER A 68 -5.37 -15.26 -5.45
N VAL A 69 -4.19 -15.47 -4.87
CA VAL A 69 -3.16 -16.34 -5.42
C VAL A 69 -2.98 -17.52 -4.46
N GLY A 70 -3.32 -18.72 -4.91
CA GLY A 70 -3.25 -19.92 -4.08
C GLY A 70 -4.20 -19.83 -2.88
N SER A 71 -3.67 -20.06 -1.67
CA SER A 71 -4.42 -19.96 -0.42
C SER A 71 -4.53 -18.53 0.13
N CYS A 72 -3.96 -17.54 -0.56
CA CYS A 72 -4.04 -16.15 -0.16
C CYS A 72 -5.40 -15.55 -0.52
N VAL A 73 -6.16 -15.16 0.49
CA VAL A 73 -7.42 -14.44 0.32
C VAL A 73 -7.24 -13.03 0.86
N SER A 74 -7.35 -12.04 -0.02
CA SER A 74 -7.41 -10.64 0.39
C SER A 74 -8.83 -10.31 0.85
N ALA A 75 -8.97 -9.86 2.09
CA ALA A 75 -10.23 -9.33 2.57
C ALA A 75 -10.51 -7.98 1.89
N ARG A 76 -11.80 -7.64 1.72
CA ARG A 76 -12.16 -6.31 1.23
C ARG A 76 -11.65 -5.24 2.19
N PRO A 77 -11.04 -4.15 1.68
CA PRO A 77 -10.60 -3.08 2.53
C PRO A 77 -11.77 -2.42 3.25
N GLU A 78 -11.60 -2.16 4.52
CA GLU A 78 -12.53 -1.38 5.32
C GLU A 78 -12.01 0.05 5.43
N LYS A 79 -12.85 1.02 5.08
CA LYS A 79 -12.53 2.43 5.24
C LYS A 79 -13.23 2.98 6.47
N LYS A 80 -12.45 3.57 7.38
CA LYS A 80 -12.96 4.32 8.52
C LYS A 80 -12.20 5.63 8.64
N ASN A 81 -12.90 6.74 8.49
CA ASN A 81 -12.29 8.08 8.43
C ASN A 81 -11.21 8.14 7.34
N ASN A 82 -9.97 8.44 7.71
CA ASN A 82 -8.82 8.50 6.82
C ASN A 82 -7.99 7.21 6.79
N GLN A 83 -8.50 6.13 7.37
CA GLN A 83 -7.81 4.84 7.43
C GLN A 83 -8.45 3.80 6.53
N TYR A 84 -7.61 3.08 5.81
CA TYR A 84 -7.96 1.91 5.02
C TYR A 84 -7.28 0.71 5.66
N THR A 85 -8.07 -0.24 6.12
CA THR A 85 -7.57 -1.46 6.77
C THR A 85 -7.96 -2.67 5.96
N PHE A 86 -7.03 -3.57 5.74
CA PHE A 86 -7.34 -4.87 5.16
C PHE A 86 -6.47 -5.97 5.78
N ALA A 87 -7.07 -7.13 5.93
CA ALA A 87 -6.38 -8.33 6.40
C ALA A 87 -6.06 -9.23 5.20
N ASN A 88 -4.85 -9.72 5.15
CA ASN A 88 -4.42 -10.73 4.20
C ASN A 88 -4.36 -12.08 4.90
N ARG A 89 -5.04 -13.05 4.37
CA ARG A 89 -4.91 -14.44 4.79
C ARG A 89 -3.99 -15.17 3.82
N CYS A 90 -2.70 -15.03 4.06
CA CYS A 90 -1.70 -15.82 3.38
C CYS A 90 -1.02 -16.67 4.43
N ASP A 91 -1.14 -17.99 4.33
CA ASP A 91 -0.62 -18.92 5.34
C ASP A 91 0.90 -18.88 5.46
N PHE A 92 1.62 -18.34 4.49
CA PHE A 92 3.07 -18.45 4.42
C PHE A 92 3.85 -17.19 4.06
N MET A 93 3.25 -16.16 3.49
CA MET A 93 4.02 -14.98 3.05
C MET A 93 3.17 -13.71 3.02
N GLY A 94 3.75 -12.63 3.48
CA GLY A 94 3.19 -11.29 3.39
C GLY A 94 2.59 -10.77 4.70
N PRO A 95 2.12 -9.52 4.69
CA PRO A 95 1.53 -8.92 5.87
C PRO A 95 0.19 -9.58 6.23
N VAL A 96 -0.01 -9.77 7.54
CA VAL A 96 -1.25 -10.30 8.11
C VAL A 96 -2.32 -9.24 8.14
N SER A 97 -1.91 -7.99 8.34
CA SER A 97 -2.77 -6.82 8.37
C SER A 97 -2.03 -5.61 7.83
N THR A 98 -2.72 -4.81 7.06
CA THR A 98 -2.20 -3.54 6.53
C THR A 98 -3.17 -2.42 6.88
N VAL A 99 -2.63 -1.33 7.43
CA VAL A 99 -3.37 -0.11 7.71
C VAL A 99 -2.70 1.04 6.95
N ILE A 100 -3.45 1.67 6.06
CA ILE A 100 -3.01 2.87 5.36
C ILE A 100 -3.75 4.07 5.93
N THR A 101 -3.01 5.02 6.47
CA THR A 101 -3.55 6.27 6.99
C THR A 101 -3.23 7.40 6.00
N VAL A 102 -4.26 7.99 5.46
CA VAL A 102 -4.14 9.10 4.50
C VAL A 102 -4.16 10.43 5.27
N HIS A 103 -3.06 11.17 5.21
CA HIS A 103 -2.98 12.50 5.82
C HIS A 103 -3.40 13.60 4.84
N SER A 104 -3.05 13.43 3.57
CA SER A 104 -3.42 14.32 2.46
C SER A 104 -3.17 13.59 1.13
N GLU A 105 -3.43 14.26 0.01
CA GLU A 105 -3.03 13.76 -1.32
C GLU A 105 -1.51 13.64 -1.49
N GLU A 106 -0.75 14.21 -0.57
CA GLU A 106 0.71 14.29 -0.62
C GLU A 106 1.39 13.60 0.56
N SER A 107 0.63 12.90 1.42
CA SER A 107 1.20 12.26 2.60
C SER A 107 0.36 11.08 3.09
N TYR A 108 1.02 9.97 3.38
CA TYR A 108 0.38 8.81 4.00
C TYR A 108 1.37 7.99 4.82
N THR A 109 0.83 7.15 5.68
CA THR A 109 1.58 6.10 6.36
C THR A 109 0.96 4.75 6.04
N GLU A 110 1.80 3.73 5.94
CA GLU A 110 1.40 2.34 5.76
C GLU A 110 2.02 1.51 6.88
N GLN A 111 1.19 0.81 7.62
CA GLN A 111 1.65 -0.08 8.68
C GLN A 111 1.28 -1.51 8.31
N ASN A 112 2.28 -2.37 8.24
CA ASN A 112 2.11 -3.79 7.95
C ASN A 112 2.50 -4.62 9.17
N GLU A 113 1.58 -5.45 9.63
CA GLU A 113 1.89 -6.47 10.62
C GLU A 113 2.34 -7.73 9.91
N LEU A 114 3.53 -8.20 10.26
CA LEU A 114 4.13 -9.40 9.71
C LEU A 114 4.17 -10.47 10.78
N SER A 115 3.54 -11.59 10.54
CA SER A 115 3.57 -12.74 11.45
C SER A 115 4.33 -13.89 10.80
N GLU A 116 5.65 -13.80 10.85
CA GLU A 116 6.53 -14.93 10.52
C GLU A 116 7.20 -15.44 11.78
N GLY A 117 6.95 -16.72 12.11
CA GLY A 117 7.55 -17.35 13.27
C GLY A 117 6.93 -16.88 14.60
N GLN A 118 7.72 -16.96 15.68
CA GLN A 118 7.25 -16.70 17.04
C GLN A 118 7.29 -15.24 17.46
N MET A 119 7.82 -14.34 16.60
CA MET A 119 7.97 -12.93 16.95
C MET A 119 7.27 -12.04 15.94
N PRO A 120 6.24 -11.29 16.37
CA PRO A 120 5.58 -10.35 15.49
C PRO A 120 6.52 -9.20 15.10
N ARG A 121 6.45 -8.81 13.83
CA ARG A 121 7.19 -7.67 13.29
C ARG A 121 6.20 -6.65 12.72
N VAL A 122 6.56 -5.40 12.83
CA VAL A 122 5.79 -4.30 12.26
C VAL A 122 6.66 -3.52 11.30
N GLU A 123 6.21 -3.42 10.07
CA GLU A 123 6.80 -2.54 9.07
C GLU A 123 5.98 -1.25 9.01
N LEU A 124 6.66 -0.11 9.10
CA LEU A 124 6.06 1.20 8.92
C LEU A 124 6.70 1.89 7.74
N VAL A 125 5.87 2.37 6.82
CA VAL A 125 6.27 3.23 5.72
C VAL A 125 5.67 4.60 5.93
N VAL A 126 6.52 5.62 6.02
CA VAL A 126 6.12 7.02 6.04
C VAL A 126 6.43 7.62 4.69
N ALA A 127 5.42 8.08 3.99
CA ALA A 127 5.54 8.58 2.63
C ALA A 127 5.01 10.00 2.52
N HIS A 128 5.79 10.88 1.89
CA HIS A 128 5.34 12.23 1.58
C HIS A 128 5.93 12.73 0.25
N ARG A 129 5.12 13.48 -0.45
CA ARG A 129 5.53 14.12 -1.70
C ARG A 129 6.38 15.34 -1.38
N ILE A 130 7.51 15.46 -2.04
CA ILE A 130 8.46 16.56 -1.83
C ILE A 130 8.55 17.52 -3.01
N GLY A 131 7.90 17.20 -4.13
CA GLY A 131 7.90 18.06 -5.30
C GLY A 131 7.42 17.37 -6.55
N ASP A 132 7.59 18.01 -7.67
CA ASP A 132 7.33 17.44 -8.97
C ASP A 132 8.55 16.67 -9.46
N CYS A 133 8.31 15.70 -10.36
CA CYS A 133 9.40 15.04 -11.06
C CYS A 133 10.05 16.01 -12.03
N GLY A 134 11.38 16.11 -12.00
CA GLY A 134 12.12 16.93 -12.94
C GLY A 134 12.03 16.39 -14.38
N ALA A 135 12.21 17.30 -15.35
CA ALA A 135 12.22 16.93 -16.77
C ALA A 135 13.51 16.26 -17.25
N GLY A 136 14.45 15.99 -16.34
CA GLY A 136 15.74 15.35 -16.64
C GLY A 136 15.66 13.83 -16.66
N PRO A 137 16.59 13.15 -17.39
CA PRO A 137 16.70 11.72 -17.29
C PRO A 137 17.18 11.34 -15.90
N GLU A 138 16.41 10.49 -15.24
CA GLU A 138 16.75 9.77 -14.01
C GLU A 138 17.02 10.62 -12.77
N GLN A 139 15.98 10.85 -12.02
CA GLN A 139 16.12 11.12 -10.60
C GLN A 139 16.16 9.77 -9.85
N ASN A 140 17.16 8.98 -10.15
CA ASN A 140 17.49 7.81 -9.35
C ASN A 140 18.16 8.28 -8.07
N SER A 141 17.38 8.55 -7.09
CA SER A 141 17.90 8.70 -5.74
C SER A 141 18.21 7.31 -5.19
N GLY A 142 19.46 7.08 -4.87
CA GLY A 142 19.88 5.82 -4.26
C GLY A 142 19.15 5.56 -2.94
N ALA A 143 18.81 4.31 -2.70
CA ALA A 143 18.36 3.89 -1.39
C ALA A 143 19.50 4.02 -0.39
N LYS A 144 19.33 4.80 0.68
CA LYS A 144 20.24 4.83 1.81
C LYS A 144 19.77 3.79 2.82
N THR A 145 20.58 2.81 3.05
CA THR A 145 20.40 1.86 4.15
C THR A 145 21.14 2.41 5.35
N LEU A 146 20.41 2.78 6.39
CA LEU A 146 20.99 3.13 7.67
C LEU A 146 21.02 1.86 8.51
N SER A 147 22.20 1.30 8.74
CA SER A 147 22.39 0.23 9.70
C SER A 147 22.79 0.83 11.04
N HIS A 148 22.00 0.56 12.04
CA HIS A 148 22.35 0.82 13.44
C HIS A 148 22.75 -0.48 14.14
#